data_1c9141ef30d4efa826a6c5048948b289
#
_entry.id   1c9141ef30d4efa826a6c5048948b289
#
_cell.length_a   1.000
_cell.length_b   1.000
_cell.length_c   1.000
_cell.angle_alpha   90.00
_cell.angle_beta   90.00
_cell.angle_gamma   90.00
#
_symmetry.space_group_name_H-M   'P 1'
#
loop_
_entity.id
_entity.type
_entity.pdbx_description
1 polymer ?
#
loop_
_entity_poly.entity_id
_entity_poly.type
_entity_poly.pdbx_seq_one_letter_code
_entity_poly.pdbx_strand_id
1 'polypeptide(L)'
;MSLARIISGIAGLSVVFSLLASPMGCSQEKTMYAQIRLACTTTIKVNSQTGVDVTDAYVCKNSKVSWKADDHIFFVFFKHDCPFGPSGCKEIDNQHPTAGPITSDTLTVYDYGIVVDGKVFDPHIIGGGSQ
;
A
#
# COMPACT_ATOMS: atom_id res chain seq x y z
N MET A 1 -54.69 14.41 22.43
CA MET A 1 -53.62 14.86 23.35
C MET A 1 -52.32 14.03 23.22
N SER A 2 -52.44 12.74 23.28
CA SER A 2 -51.25 11.87 23.16
C SER A 2 -50.58 11.89 21.81
N LEU A 3 -51.31 12.16 20.75
CA LEU A 3 -50.75 12.19 19.38
C LEU A 3 -49.77 13.34 19.17
N ALA A 4 -49.97 14.49 19.76
CA ALA A 4 -49.06 15.59 19.59
C ALA A 4 -47.69 15.34 20.23
N ARG A 5 -47.65 14.57 21.27
CA ARG A 5 -46.39 14.22 21.96
C ARG A 5 -45.57 13.26 21.16
N ILE A 6 -46.23 12.34 20.48
CA ILE A 6 -45.56 11.32 19.64
C ILE A 6 -44.86 11.99 18.45
N ILE A 7 -45.53 12.95 17.84
CA ILE A 7 -45.02 13.66 16.66
C ILE A 7 -43.73 14.41 16.98
N SER A 8 -43.68 15.08 18.12
CA SER A 8 -42.49 15.83 18.48
C SER A 8 -41.29 14.95 18.79
N GLY A 9 -41.53 13.79 19.31
CA GLY A 9 -40.45 12.83 19.52
C GLY A 9 -39.79 12.33 18.24
N ILE A 10 -40.61 12.10 17.26
CA ILE A 10 -40.11 11.61 15.96
C ILE A 10 -39.29 12.69 15.24
N ALA A 11 -39.72 13.91 15.27
CA ALA A 11 -38.99 14.99 14.64
C ALA A 11 -37.62 15.23 15.28
N GLY A 12 -37.51 15.09 16.57
CA GLY A 12 -36.24 15.20 17.25
C GLY A 12 -35.22 14.13 16.86
N LEU A 13 -35.67 12.93 16.66
CA LEU A 13 -34.80 11.85 16.25
C LEU A 13 -34.20 12.05 14.85
N SER A 14 -34.99 12.57 13.92
CA SER A 14 -34.50 12.79 12.54
C SER A 14 -33.35 13.77 12.48
N VAL A 15 -33.41 14.82 13.26
CA VAL A 15 -32.38 15.87 13.29
C VAL A 15 -31.06 15.32 13.83
N VAL A 16 -31.12 14.48 14.84
CA VAL A 16 -29.93 13.90 15.47
C VAL A 16 -29.16 13.02 14.47
N PHE A 17 -29.86 12.24 13.69
CA PHE A 17 -29.20 11.36 12.69
C PHE A 17 -28.43 12.12 11.64
N SER A 18 -28.98 13.19 11.09
CA SER A 18 -28.31 13.97 10.06
C SER A 18 -27.04 14.64 10.56
N LEU A 19 -26.99 15.05 11.79
CA LEU A 19 -25.80 15.69 12.37
C LEU A 19 -24.66 14.71 12.60
N LEU A 20 -24.95 13.48 12.96
CA LEU A 20 -23.95 12.47 13.26
C LEU A 20 -23.29 11.88 12.00
N ALA A 21 -23.99 11.83 10.87
CA ALA A 21 -23.49 11.20 9.67
C ALA A 21 -22.32 11.95 9.02
N SER A 22 -22.37 13.27 8.95
CA SER A 22 -21.37 14.08 8.25
C SER A 22 -19.98 14.07 8.87
N PRO A 23 -19.79 14.25 10.17
CA PRO A 23 -18.45 14.22 10.75
C PRO A 23 -17.76 12.87 10.67
N MET A 24 -18.50 11.79 10.70
CA MET A 24 -17.96 10.45 10.70
C MET A 24 -17.25 10.09 9.38
N GLY A 25 -17.74 10.54 8.24
CA GLY A 25 -17.13 10.29 6.95
C GLY A 25 -15.70 10.82 6.82
N CYS A 26 -15.46 12.04 7.27
CA CYS A 26 -14.14 12.67 7.22
C CYS A 26 -13.13 11.96 8.13
N SER A 27 -13.55 11.53 9.29
CA SER A 27 -12.69 10.82 10.24
C SER A 27 -12.25 9.47 9.71
N GLN A 28 -13.12 8.77 9.02
CA GLN A 28 -12.81 7.46 8.45
C GLN A 28 -11.73 7.54 7.36
N GLU A 29 -11.79 8.52 6.49
CA GLU A 29 -10.78 8.71 5.45
C GLU A 29 -9.39 8.90 6.04
N LYS A 30 -9.25 9.77 7.02
CA LYS A 30 -7.97 10.01 7.69
C LYS A 30 -7.43 8.74 8.36
N THR A 31 -8.29 7.94 8.95
CA THR A 31 -7.91 6.70 9.59
C THR A 31 -7.39 5.68 8.58
N MET A 32 -8.00 5.59 7.41
CA MET A 32 -7.54 4.69 6.35
C MET A 32 -6.15 5.04 5.87
N TYR A 33 -5.86 6.29 5.60
CA TYR A 33 -4.53 6.72 5.19
C TYR A 33 -3.47 6.45 6.26
N ALA A 34 -3.81 6.67 7.52
CA ALA A 34 -2.91 6.37 8.63
C ALA A 34 -2.61 4.87 8.72
N GLN A 35 -3.61 4.03 8.53
CA GLN A 35 -3.44 2.57 8.54
C GLN A 35 -2.56 2.09 7.41
N ILE A 36 -2.72 2.62 6.19
CA ILE A 36 -1.88 2.28 5.06
C ILE A 36 -0.41 2.61 5.35
N ARG A 37 -0.15 3.74 5.97
CA ARG A 37 1.21 4.15 6.33
C ARG A 37 1.85 3.25 7.38
N LEU A 38 1.07 2.66 8.28
CA LEU A 38 1.58 1.78 9.32
C LEU A 38 1.82 0.35 8.84
N ALA A 39 1.13 -0.06 7.76
CA ALA A 39 1.23 -1.42 7.23
C ALA A 39 2.36 -1.52 6.20
N CYS A 40 3.60 -1.58 6.67
CA CYS A 40 4.76 -1.70 5.80
C CYS A 40 4.91 -3.11 5.23
N THR A 41 5.08 -3.20 3.93
CA THR A 41 5.42 -4.47 3.27
C THR A 41 6.92 -4.70 3.39
N THR A 42 7.32 -5.83 3.93
CA THR A 42 8.72 -6.23 4.02
C THR A 42 9.03 -7.46 3.17
N THR A 43 8.00 -8.21 2.79
CA THR A 43 8.13 -9.40 1.95
C THR A 43 7.09 -9.38 0.84
N ILE A 44 7.54 -9.59 -0.38
CA ILE A 44 6.70 -9.72 -1.57
C ILE A 44 6.84 -11.16 -2.06
N LYS A 45 5.73 -11.88 -2.12
CA LYS A 45 5.74 -13.25 -2.62
C LYS A 45 5.61 -13.27 -4.13
N VAL A 46 6.49 -13.98 -4.78
CA VAL A 46 6.55 -14.12 -6.23
C VAL A 46 5.71 -15.32 -6.66
N ASN A 47 4.91 -15.15 -7.70
CA ASN A 47 4.12 -16.23 -8.28
C ASN A 47 4.04 -16.08 -9.80
N SER A 48 3.63 -17.14 -10.49
CA SER A 48 3.59 -17.17 -11.94
C SER A 48 2.29 -16.65 -12.56
N GLN A 49 1.29 -16.31 -11.75
CA GLN A 49 -0.03 -15.88 -12.22
C GLN A 49 -0.14 -14.35 -12.29
N THR A 50 0.30 -13.68 -11.25
CA THR A 50 0.23 -12.21 -11.14
C THR A 50 1.60 -11.56 -10.99
N GLY A 51 2.66 -12.36 -10.97
CA GLY A 51 4.03 -11.93 -10.71
C GLY A 51 4.32 -11.80 -9.24
N VAL A 52 3.49 -11.05 -8.54
CA VAL A 52 3.61 -10.81 -7.10
C VAL A 52 2.25 -10.89 -6.43
N ASP A 53 2.24 -11.19 -5.14
CA ASP A 53 1.02 -11.25 -4.34
C ASP A 53 0.44 -9.86 -4.03
N VAL A 54 1.29 -8.84 -4.01
CA VAL A 54 0.90 -7.45 -3.73
C VAL A 54 1.36 -6.56 -4.88
N THR A 55 0.43 -6.13 -5.73
CA THR A 55 0.75 -5.32 -6.91
C THR A 55 1.18 -3.90 -6.55
N ASP A 56 0.69 -3.35 -5.46
CA ASP A 56 1.06 -2.04 -4.93
C ASP A 56 1.60 -2.21 -3.52
N ALA A 57 2.90 -2.49 -3.40
CA ALA A 57 3.53 -2.74 -2.12
C ALA A 57 4.00 -1.44 -1.47
N TYR A 58 3.51 -1.16 -0.27
CA TYR A 58 3.97 -0.01 0.51
C TYR A 58 5.21 -0.39 1.32
N VAL A 59 6.33 0.26 1.01
CA VAL A 59 7.60 0.03 1.70
C VAL A 59 7.95 1.28 2.50
N CYS A 60 8.03 1.14 3.80
CA CYS A 60 8.29 2.26 4.70
C CYS A 60 9.73 2.76 4.59
N LYS A 61 9.92 4.03 4.88
CA LYS A 61 11.26 4.63 4.94
C LYS A 61 12.16 3.86 5.91
N ASN A 62 13.40 3.66 5.52
CA ASN A 62 14.43 2.91 6.26
C ASN A 62 14.16 1.40 6.33
N SER A 63 13.18 0.90 5.61
CA SER A 63 12.89 -0.54 5.55
C SER A 63 13.45 -1.16 4.28
N LYS A 64 13.82 -2.43 4.40
CA LYS A 64 14.20 -3.28 3.27
C LYS A 64 13.00 -4.09 2.83
N VAL A 65 13.02 -4.55 1.58
CA VAL A 65 12.02 -5.44 1.02
C VAL A 65 12.69 -6.67 0.44
N SER A 66 12.09 -7.83 0.62
CA SER A 66 12.57 -9.09 0.08
C SER A 66 11.51 -9.71 -0.82
N TRP A 67 11.93 -10.24 -1.96
CA TRP A 67 11.10 -11.04 -2.84
C TRP A 67 11.31 -12.51 -2.55
N LYS A 68 10.22 -13.23 -2.30
CA LYS A 68 10.24 -14.65 -1.96
C LYS A 68 9.62 -15.45 -3.08
N ALA A 69 10.41 -16.28 -3.73
CA ALA A 69 10.02 -16.89 -5.00
C ALA A 69 9.75 -18.40 -4.92
N ASP A 70 10.13 -19.06 -3.85
CA ASP A 70 10.06 -20.50 -3.70
C ASP A 70 10.71 -21.23 -4.90
N ASP A 71 9.92 -21.88 -5.78
CA ASP A 71 10.41 -22.61 -6.93
C ASP A 71 10.54 -21.76 -8.21
N HIS A 72 10.12 -20.50 -8.15
CA HIS A 72 10.10 -19.65 -9.34
C HIS A 72 11.44 -18.97 -9.58
N ILE A 73 11.80 -18.80 -10.83
CA ILE A 73 12.96 -18.02 -11.25
C ILE A 73 12.47 -16.61 -11.56
N PHE A 74 13.05 -15.62 -10.93
CA PHE A 74 12.63 -14.24 -11.13
C PHE A 74 13.81 -13.29 -11.20
N PHE A 75 13.56 -12.13 -11.81
CA PHE A 75 14.38 -10.95 -11.61
C PHE A 75 13.51 -9.69 -11.67
N VAL A 76 13.95 -8.66 -10.96
CA VAL A 76 13.27 -7.38 -10.82
C VAL A 76 14.07 -6.29 -11.51
N PHE A 77 13.40 -5.40 -12.22
CA PHE A 77 14.03 -4.21 -12.80
C PHE A 77 13.16 -2.99 -12.60
N PHE A 78 13.77 -1.87 -12.23
CA PHE A 78 13.07 -0.60 -12.09
C PHE A 78 13.11 0.17 -13.41
N LYS A 79 11.95 0.70 -13.82
CA LYS A 79 11.79 1.30 -15.16
C LYS A 79 12.38 2.70 -15.25
N HIS A 80 12.34 3.45 -14.15
CA HIS A 80 12.79 4.83 -14.10
C HIS A 80 13.77 5.02 -12.96
N ASP A 81 13.27 5.40 -11.79
CA ASP A 81 14.08 5.66 -10.62
C ASP A 81 14.19 4.44 -9.72
N CYS A 82 15.35 4.27 -9.10
CA CYS A 82 15.58 3.22 -8.13
C CYS A 82 15.26 3.74 -6.73
N PRO A 83 14.32 3.12 -5.99
CA PRO A 83 14.00 3.57 -4.64
C PRO A 83 15.10 3.28 -3.62
N PHE A 84 16.07 2.43 -3.95
CA PHE A 84 17.08 1.93 -3.02
C PHE A 84 18.47 2.57 -3.23
N GLY A 85 18.52 3.70 -3.91
CA GLY A 85 19.79 4.37 -4.25
C GLY A 85 20.42 3.86 -5.54
N PRO A 86 21.48 4.52 -6.02
CA PRO A 86 22.02 4.27 -7.37
C PRO A 86 22.48 2.84 -7.65
N SER A 87 22.95 2.12 -6.62
CA SER A 87 23.43 0.76 -6.78
C SER A 87 22.46 -0.30 -6.29
N GLY A 88 21.37 0.09 -5.63
CA GLY A 88 20.47 -0.83 -4.95
C GLY A 88 19.53 -1.60 -5.85
N CYS A 89 19.39 -1.19 -7.11
CA CYS A 89 18.52 -1.85 -8.10
C CYS A 89 19.28 -2.62 -9.17
N LYS A 90 20.59 -2.76 -9.03
CA LYS A 90 21.41 -3.40 -10.06
C LYS A 90 21.05 -4.86 -10.29
N GLU A 91 20.78 -5.57 -9.23
CA GLU A 91 20.62 -6.99 -9.29
C GLU A 91 19.68 -7.45 -8.18
N ILE A 92 18.42 -7.70 -8.56
CA ILE A 92 17.40 -8.23 -7.66
C ILE A 92 16.85 -9.49 -8.33
N ASP A 93 17.20 -10.64 -7.79
CA ASP A 93 16.89 -11.94 -8.37
C ASP A 93 16.88 -13.02 -7.27
N ASN A 94 16.84 -14.28 -7.67
CA ASN A 94 16.85 -15.41 -6.74
C ASN A 94 18.08 -15.45 -5.82
N GLN A 95 19.22 -14.97 -6.29
CA GLN A 95 20.45 -14.93 -5.50
C GLN A 95 20.58 -13.67 -4.66
N HIS A 96 19.94 -12.58 -5.08
CA HIS A 96 19.95 -11.28 -4.41
C HIS A 96 18.49 -10.81 -4.21
N PRO A 97 17.74 -11.49 -3.32
CA PRO A 97 16.29 -11.26 -3.22
C PRO A 97 15.91 -10.07 -2.35
N THR A 98 16.84 -9.41 -1.72
CA THR A 98 16.56 -8.31 -0.79
C THR A 98 17.17 -7.01 -1.28
N ALA A 99 16.38 -5.93 -1.20
CA ALA A 99 16.81 -4.59 -1.57
C ALA A 99 16.39 -3.56 -0.54
N GLY A 100 17.10 -2.44 -0.52
CA GLY A 100 16.80 -1.36 0.40
C GLY A 100 18.02 -0.97 1.23
N PRO A 101 17.85 -0.08 2.21
CA PRO A 101 16.57 0.55 2.57
C PRO A 101 16.14 1.66 1.61
N ILE A 102 14.87 2.01 1.66
CA ILE A 102 14.36 3.23 1.03
C ILE A 102 14.66 4.40 1.97
N THR A 103 15.34 5.43 1.46
CA THR A 103 15.74 6.57 2.29
C THR A 103 15.04 7.88 1.94
N SER A 104 14.22 7.89 0.90
CA SER A 104 13.51 9.09 0.45
C SER A 104 12.54 9.62 1.51
N ASP A 105 12.55 10.94 1.73
CA ASP A 105 11.60 11.61 2.61
C ASP A 105 10.24 11.83 1.94
N THR A 106 10.18 11.68 0.63
CA THR A 106 8.98 11.89 -0.18
C THR A 106 8.34 10.56 -0.52
N LEU A 107 7.03 10.44 -0.28
CA LEU A 107 6.27 9.28 -0.70
C LEU A 107 6.16 9.26 -2.22
N THR A 108 6.69 8.23 -2.85
CA THR A 108 6.81 8.12 -4.30
C THR A 108 6.35 6.75 -4.78
N VAL A 109 5.72 6.72 -5.94
CA VAL A 109 5.37 5.48 -6.63
C VAL A 109 6.50 5.13 -7.59
N TYR A 110 7.03 3.93 -7.45
CA TYR A 110 8.10 3.40 -8.28
C TYR A 110 7.56 2.27 -9.15
N ASP A 111 7.61 2.45 -10.46
CA ASP A 111 7.21 1.42 -11.41
C ASP A 111 8.36 0.43 -11.58
N TYR A 112 8.07 -0.84 -11.40
CA TYR A 112 9.06 -1.86 -11.67
C TYR A 112 8.46 -2.99 -12.48
N GLY A 113 9.33 -3.73 -13.16
CA GLY A 113 8.97 -4.96 -13.81
C GLY A 113 9.52 -6.14 -13.03
N ILE A 114 8.80 -7.23 -13.03
CA ILE A 114 9.30 -8.50 -12.55
C ILE A 114 9.07 -9.55 -13.61
N VAL A 115 10.14 -10.30 -13.94
CA VAL A 115 10.04 -11.44 -14.82
C VAL A 115 9.99 -12.68 -13.95
N VAL A 116 8.95 -13.47 -14.11
CA VAL A 116 8.74 -14.71 -13.35
C VAL A 116 8.55 -15.85 -14.35
N ASP A 117 9.45 -16.80 -14.34
CA ASP A 117 9.44 -17.96 -15.25
C ASP A 117 9.23 -17.53 -16.71
N GLY A 118 9.88 -16.46 -17.13
CA GLY A 118 9.83 -15.91 -18.48
C GLY A 118 8.66 -14.99 -18.78
N LYS A 119 7.75 -14.73 -17.84
CA LYS A 119 6.62 -13.80 -18.00
C LYS A 119 6.91 -12.47 -17.31
N VAL A 120 6.52 -11.37 -17.94
CA VAL A 120 6.74 -10.02 -17.42
C VAL A 120 5.46 -9.49 -16.78
N PHE A 121 5.59 -8.92 -15.59
CA PHE A 121 4.52 -8.27 -14.83
C PHE A 121 4.96 -6.88 -14.42
N ASP A 122 4.00 -5.99 -14.16
CA ASP A 122 4.24 -4.57 -13.91
C ASP A 122 3.68 -4.09 -12.57
N PRO A 123 4.22 -4.55 -11.44
CA PRO A 123 3.80 -4.05 -10.13
C PRO A 123 4.44 -2.70 -9.78
N HIS A 124 4.06 -2.17 -8.60
CA HIS A 124 4.56 -0.91 -8.10
C HIS A 124 5.06 -1.05 -6.66
N ILE A 125 6.04 -0.24 -6.32
CA ILE A 125 6.39 0.04 -4.93
C ILE A 125 5.99 1.47 -4.61
N ILE A 126 5.27 1.66 -3.52
CA ILE A 126 4.95 2.96 -2.97
C ILE A 126 5.84 3.12 -1.75
N GLY A 127 6.85 3.97 -1.85
CA GLY A 127 7.88 4.00 -0.84
C GLY A 127 8.33 5.38 -0.43
N GLY A 128 8.98 5.44 0.74
CA GLY A 128 9.48 6.67 1.31
C GLY A 128 8.48 7.39 2.19
N GLY A 129 8.72 8.67 2.39
CA GLY A 129 7.89 9.52 3.24
C GLY A 129 8.32 9.47 4.70
N SER A 130 7.93 10.49 5.44
CA SER A 130 8.18 10.56 6.88
C SER A 130 7.15 9.76 7.65
N GLN A 131 7.57 9.09 8.69
CA GLN A 131 6.70 8.38 9.62
C GLN A 131 6.75 8.97 10.99
#